data_4bcc86d3144bdcf2c462204bf16a0636
#
_entry.id   4bcc86d3144bdcf2c462204bf16a0636
#
_cell.length_a   1.000
_cell.length_b   1.000
_cell.length_c   1.000
_cell.angle_alpha   90.00
_cell.angle_beta   90.00
_cell.angle_gamma   90.00
#
_symmetry.space_group_name_H-M   'P 1'
#
loop_
_entity.id
_entity.type
_entity.pdbx_description
1 polymer ?
#
loop_
_entity_poly.entity_id
_entity_poly.type
_entity_poly.pdbx_seq_one_letter_code
_entity_poly.pdbx_strand_id
1 'polypeptide(L)'
;MITAVYPGSFDPATYGHLDIIKRASISFDRVIVGVLHNSAKSPLFSVEERVNILEKATKDMENVEIKAFKGLSVNFARENH
;
A
#
# COMPACT_ATOMS: atom_id res chain seq x y z
N MET A 1 -4.10 -16.19 -11.62
CA MET A 1 -3.35 -15.05 -11.07
C MET A 1 -3.75 -14.79 -9.63
N ILE A 2 -2.79 -14.61 -8.74
CA ILE A 2 -3.05 -14.34 -7.32
C ILE A 2 -2.63 -12.91 -7.01
N THR A 3 -3.57 -12.13 -6.50
CA THR A 3 -3.35 -10.75 -6.12
C THR A 3 -3.36 -10.62 -4.60
N ALA A 4 -2.31 -10.06 -4.02
CA ALA A 4 -2.25 -9.77 -2.60
C ALA A 4 -2.62 -8.29 -2.38
N VAL A 5 -3.34 -8.03 -1.30
CA VAL A 5 -3.72 -6.67 -0.91
C VAL A 5 -3.12 -6.38 0.46
N TYR A 6 -2.41 -5.27 0.56
CA TYR A 6 -1.76 -4.88 1.80
C TYR A 6 -2.23 -3.47 2.20
N PRO A 7 -3.28 -3.39 3.01
CA PRO A 7 -3.78 -2.07 3.46
C PRO A 7 -3.04 -1.58 4.69
N GLY A 8 -2.93 -0.28 4.83
CA GLY A 8 -2.33 0.33 6.00
C GLY A 8 -2.30 1.84 5.87
N SER A 9 -1.92 2.52 6.95
CA SER A 9 -1.79 3.97 6.92
C SER A 9 -0.45 4.42 6.34
N PHE A 10 0.62 3.68 6.60
CA PHE A 10 1.97 3.99 6.10
C PHE A 10 2.36 5.45 6.35
N ASP A 11 2.26 5.87 7.59
CA ASP A 11 2.46 7.26 7.97
C ASP A 11 3.59 7.43 9.01
N PRO A 12 4.85 7.34 8.59
CA PRO A 12 5.31 6.98 7.25
C PRO A 12 5.44 5.47 7.05
N ALA A 13 5.77 5.07 5.84
CA ALA A 13 6.18 3.69 5.57
C ALA A 13 7.54 3.44 6.22
N THR A 14 7.70 2.24 6.76
CA THR A 14 8.95 1.83 7.40
C THR A 14 9.66 0.76 6.58
N TYR A 15 10.88 0.44 6.95
CA TYR A 15 11.59 -0.67 6.31
C TYR A 15 10.86 -1.99 6.49
N GLY A 16 10.17 -2.16 7.63
CA GLY A 16 9.35 -3.36 7.83
C GLY A 16 8.22 -3.46 6.82
N HIS A 17 7.55 -2.35 6.53
CA HIS A 17 6.51 -2.31 5.50
C HIS A 17 7.10 -2.66 4.14
N LEU A 18 8.24 -2.07 3.80
CA LEU A 18 8.86 -2.30 2.50
C LEU A 18 9.35 -3.75 2.35
N ASP A 19 9.82 -4.34 3.41
CA ASP A 19 10.24 -5.75 3.39
C ASP A 19 9.05 -6.67 3.11
N ILE A 20 7.92 -6.42 3.76
CA ILE A 20 6.69 -7.19 3.51
C ILE A 20 6.24 -7.05 2.07
N ILE A 21 6.25 -5.82 1.55
CA ILE A 21 5.86 -5.57 0.16
C ILE A 21 6.78 -6.30 -0.81
N LYS A 22 8.08 -6.26 -0.57
CA LYS A 22 9.05 -6.93 -1.41
C LYS A 22 8.83 -8.45 -1.41
N ARG A 23 8.63 -9.04 -0.24
CA ARG A 23 8.37 -10.48 -0.12
C ARG A 23 7.09 -10.86 -0.84
N ALA A 24 6.04 -10.04 -0.70
CA ALA A 24 4.78 -10.28 -1.39
C ALA A 24 4.96 -10.19 -2.90
N SER A 25 5.76 -9.24 -3.37
CA SER A 25 5.99 -9.07 -4.82
C SER A 25 6.65 -10.29 -5.45
N ILE A 26 7.40 -11.03 -4.67
CA ILE A 26 8.05 -12.27 -5.14
C ILE A 26 7.07 -13.44 -5.09
N SER A 27 6.21 -13.48 -4.06
CA SER A 27 5.33 -14.62 -3.80
C SER A 27 4.01 -14.58 -4.57
N PHE A 28 3.56 -13.40 -4.96
CA PHE A 28 2.27 -13.22 -5.62
C PHE A 28 2.45 -12.59 -6.99
N ASP A 29 1.46 -12.79 -7.85
CA ASP A 29 1.51 -12.24 -9.21
C ASP A 29 1.37 -10.73 -9.22
N ARG A 30 0.60 -10.19 -8.26
CA ARG A 30 0.32 -8.77 -8.16
C ARG A 30 0.15 -8.39 -6.71
N VAL A 31 0.64 -7.22 -6.33
CA VAL A 31 0.50 -6.68 -4.98
C VAL A 31 -0.12 -5.29 -5.07
N ILE A 32 -1.20 -5.07 -4.33
CA ILE A 32 -1.83 -3.76 -4.24
C ILE A 32 -1.62 -3.24 -2.82
N VAL A 33 -0.89 -2.14 -2.69
CA VAL A 33 -0.68 -1.48 -1.40
C VAL A 33 -1.73 -0.39 -1.27
N GLY A 34 -2.60 -0.52 -0.28
CA GLY A 34 -3.71 0.41 -0.07
C GLY A 34 -3.42 1.39 1.05
N VAL A 35 -3.22 2.66 0.70
CA VAL A 35 -2.96 3.72 1.68
C VAL A 35 -4.29 4.27 2.17
N LEU A 36 -4.59 4.08 3.46
CA LEU A 36 -5.86 4.48 4.02
C LEU A 36 -5.90 5.98 4.35
N HIS A 37 -7.00 6.62 3.98
CA HIS A 37 -7.17 8.07 4.10
C HIS A 37 -7.37 8.54 5.53
N ASN A 38 -8.21 7.87 6.29
CA ASN A 38 -8.67 8.35 7.60
C ASN A 38 -8.05 7.59 8.75
N SER A 39 -6.79 7.30 8.65
CA SER A 39 -6.12 6.46 9.65
C SER A 39 -5.77 7.20 10.93
N ALA A 40 -5.63 8.53 10.89
CA ALA A 40 -5.21 9.30 12.06
C ALA A 40 -5.80 10.69 12.01
N LYS A 41 -6.00 11.28 13.22
CA LYS A 41 -6.49 12.67 13.35
C LYS A 41 -5.43 13.68 12.92
N SER A 42 -4.17 13.38 13.17
CA SER A 42 -3.05 14.27 12.86
C SER A 42 -1.96 13.46 12.16
N PRO A 43 -2.15 13.17 10.88
CA PRO A 43 -1.15 12.40 10.15
C PRO A 43 0.15 13.17 9.99
N LEU A 44 1.27 12.46 10.01
CA LEU A 44 2.59 13.05 9.78
C LEU A 44 2.74 13.51 8.34
N PHE A 45 2.16 12.75 7.42
CA PHE A 45 2.21 13.05 5.99
C PHE A 45 0.81 12.97 5.39
N SER A 46 0.57 13.78 4.36
CA SER A 46 -0.67 13.69 3.60
C SER A 46 -0.74 12.34 2.89
N VAL A 47 -1.94 11.97 2.45
CA VAL A 47 -2.10 10.73 1.66
C VAL A 47 -1.24 10.80 0.40
N GLU A 48 -1.22 11.94 -0.27
CA GLU A 48 -0.43 12.13 -1.49
C GLU A 48 1.06 11.92 -1.22
N GLU A 49 1.56 12.45 -0.11
CA GLU A 49 2.96 12.27 0.27
C GLU A 49 3.27 10.81 0.57
N ARG A 50 2.38 10.14 1.29
CA ARG A 50 2.56 8.73 1.63
C ARG A 50 2.56 7.84 0.39
N VAL A 51 1.64 8.08 -0.53
CA VAL A 51 1.60 7.36 -1.80
C VAL A 51 2.89 7.58 -2.59
N ASN A 52 3.34 8.83 -2.64
CA ASN A 52 4.55 9.20 -3.37
C ASN A 52 5.79 8.49 -2.82
N ILE A 53 5.92 8.46 -1.49
CA ILE A 53 7.04 7.78 -0.83
C ILE A 53 7.03 6.29 -1.19
N LEU A 54 5.87 5.66 -1.12
CA LEU A 54 5.74 4.24 -1.44
C LEU A 54 6.02 3.96 -2.91
N GLU A 55 5.54 4.81 -3.80
CA GLU A 55 5.79 4.63 -5.23
C GLU A 55 7.28 4.69 -5.56
N LYS A 56 7.98 5.63 -4.94
CA LYS A 56 9.43 5.75 -5.13
C LYS A 56 10.16 4.54 -4.57
N ALA A 57 9.75 4.07 -3.40
CA ALA A 57 10.40 2.94 -2.75
C ALA A 57 10.16 1.61 -3.47
N THR A 58 9.07 1.50 -4.22
CA THR A 58 8.71 0.27 -4.92
C THR A 58 8.86 0.37 -6.44
N LYS A 59 9.52 1.39 -6.93
CA LYS A 59 9.63 1.63 -8.38
C LYS A 59 10.24 0.48 -9.16
N ASP A 60 11.08 -0.32 -8.51
CA ASP A 60 11.73 -1.47 -9.14
C ASP A 60 10.91 -2.75 -9.05
N MET A 61 9.73 -2.67 -8.45
CA MET A 61 8.83 -3.81 -8.29
C MET A 61 7.68 -3.68 -9.27
N GLU A 62 7.80 -4.32 -10.42
CA GLU A 62 6.87 -4.15 -11.53
C GLU A 62 5.43 -4.53 -11.23
N ASN A 63 5.23 -5.50 -10.33
CA ASN A 63 3.91 -6.03 -10.00
C ASN A 63 3.29 -5.39 -8.76
N VAL A 64 3.84 -4.28 -8.27
CA VAL A 64 3.34 -3.57 -7.10
C VAL A 64 2.64 -2.30 -7.53
N GLU A 65 1.41 -2.10 -7.07
CA GLU A 65 0.64 -0.88 -7.28
C GLU A 65 0.35 -0.21 -5.95
N ILE A 66 0.43 1.12 -5.92
CA ILE A 66 0.10 1.90 -4.73
C ILE A 66 -1.20 2.65 -5.02
N LYS A 67 -2.18 2.48 -4.15
CA LYS A 67 -3.48 3.14 -4.29
C LYS A 67 -3.90 3.81 -3.00
N ALA A 68 -4.47 5.00 -3.10
CA ALA A 68 -5.10 5.66 -1.96
C ALA A 68 -6.54 5.19 -1.85
N PHE A 69 -7.03 5.00 -0.63
CA PHE A 69 -8.35 4.45 -0.41
C PHE A 69 -9.00 5.04 0.82
N LYS A 70 -10.29 5.32 0.72
CA LYS A 70 -11.10 5.76 1.86
C LYS A 70 -11.94 4.60 2.36
N GLY A 71 -12.02 4.47 3.67
CA GLY A 71 -12.89 3.50 4.28
C GLY A 71 -12.15 2.29 4.82
N LEU A 72 -12.86 1.20 4.96
CA LEU A 72 -12.36 0.00 5.59
C LEU A 72 -11.60 -0.86 4.59
N SER A 73 -10.58 -1.54 5.07
CA SER A 73 -9.75 -2.41 4.24
C SER A 73 -10.56 -3.51 3.55
N VAL A 74 -11.65 -3.95 4.15
CA VAL A 74 -12.50 -4.96 3.55
C VAL A 74 -13.15 -4.44 2.26
N ASN A 75 -13.54 -3.17 2.23
CA ASN A 75 -14.10 -2.55 1.03
C ASN A 75 -13.02 -2.39 -0.05
N PHE A 76 -11.83 -2.01 0.37
CA PHE A 76 -10.71 -1.91 -0.54
C PHE A 76 -10.44 -3.25 -1.24
N ALA A 77 -10.41 -4.33 -0.48
CA ALA A 77 -10.18 -5.66 -1.03
C ALA A 77 -11.25 -6.07 -2.02
N ARG A 78 -12.51 -5.75 -1.73
CA ARG A 78 -13.62 -6.05 -2.65
C ARG A 78 -13.50 -5.30 -3.97
N GLU A 79 -13.12 -4.03 -3.92
CA GLU A 79 -13.00 -3.21 -5.11
C GLU A 79 -11.85 -3.64 -6.01
N ASN A 80 -10.85 -4.29 -5.46
CA ASN A 80 -9.64 -4.62 -6.20
C ASN A 80 -9.45 -6.11 -6.46
N HIS A 81 -10.51 -6.87 -6.31
CA HIS A 81 -10.49 -8.30 -6.64
C HIS A 81 -10.76 -8.55 -8.13
#